data_f108613234f3158009b1d6b07bf1ecf8
#
_entry.id   f108613234f3158009b1d6b07bf1ecf8
#
_cell.length_a   1.000
_cell.length_b   1.000
_cell.length_c   1.000
_cell.angle_alpha   90.00
_cell.angle_beta   90.00
_cell.angle_gamma   90.00
#
_symmetry.space_group_name_H-M   'P 1'
#
loop_
_entity.id
_entity.type
_entity.pdbx_description
1 polymer ?
#
loop_
_entity_poly.entity_id
_entity_poly.type
_entity_poly.pdbx_seq_one_letter_code
_entity_poly.pdbx_strand_id
1 'polypeptide(L)'
;MFHKFLKYISQSISGMIGVSVYILADTFFISYKCGADGLAALNLILPVFGLVFAIGSMIGIGSATRYNISTAKGSPSDYYFTQSIFWCLICSIPFMLTGIFIPHKALALLGADAGLIRLGRNYMRIVLLFTPFFMSNYTFTAFARNDHATSIAMIGSISGSFFNILFDYIFMFPLNLGFLGAALATALSPVVTMLVCSTHYLGKNNHVEFHWRKPSLRRIIGCCQLGISAFFAEISSAVITIIFNMLILRIAGNIGIAAYGVVANISLVAMAILNGLAQGAQPLISQSYGKGEHDLVRKFLNWSLAAALLIELVIVVLIYGFTDTFISIFNSEHNLQLLAYAHTGLRLYFLGFLVAGINIVLVAYFSAIDRARPAVLGSVMRGIIAIAFCAILFSQILGLNGIWLSFLGSEIITFFVILIFRKS
;
A
#
# COMPACT_ATOMS: atom_id res chain seq x y z
N MET A 1 -26.63 4.94 10.00
CA MET A 1 -25.68 5.19 8.91
C MET A 1 -24.27 5.52 9.43
N PHE A 2 -24.13 6.48 10.32
CA PHE A 2 -22.83 6.85 10.88
C PHE A 2 -22.12 5.66 11.58
N HIS A 3 -22.83 4.85 12.36
CA HIS A 3 -22.29 3.65 12.98
C HIS A 3 -21.77 2.61 11.93
N LYS A 4 -22.50 2.43 10.80
CA LYS A 4 -22.03 1.60 9.69
C LYS A 4 -20.74 2.15 9.10
N PHE A 5 -20.66 3.47 8.88
CA PHE A 5 -19.47 4.15 8.38
C PHE A 5 -18.27 3.94 9.33
N LEU A 6 -18.43 4.20 10.62
CA LEU A 6 -17.36 3.98 11.60
C LEU A 6 -16.88 2.53 11.64
N LYS A 7 -17.81 1.57 11.57
CA LYS A 7 -17.48 0.14 11.52
C LYS A 7 -16.60 -0.20 10.31
N TYR A 8 -16.96 0.27 9.13
CA TYR A 8 -16.20 0.00 7.90
C TYR A 8 -14.79 0.58 7.97
N ILE A 9 -14.68 1.82 8.44
CA ILE A 9 -13.40 2.51 8.54
C ILE A 9 -12.51 1.88 9.60
N SER A 10 -13.00 1.68 10.81
CA SER A 10 -12.20 1.11 11.90
C SER A 10 -11.68 -0.28 11.54
N GLN A 11 -12.51 -1.12 10.92
CA GLN A 11 -12.10 -2.45 10.48
C GLN A 11 -11.06 -2.39 9.36
N SER A 12 -11.21 -1.50 8.38
CA SER A 12 -10.23 -1.35 7.30
C SER A 12 -8.90 -0.78 7.83
N ILE A 13 -8.94 0.20 8.73
CA ILE A 13 -7.74 0.74 9.39
C ILE A 13 -7.01 -0.36 10.17
N SER A 14 -7.73 -1.14 10.99
CA SER A 14 -7.12 -2.23 11.76
C SER A 14 -6.45 -3.27 10.87
N GLY A 15 -7.08 -3.63 9.74
CA GLY A 15 -6.47 -4.53 8.75
C GLY A 15 -5.17 -3.97 8.16
N MET A 16 -5.16 -2.68 7.81
CA MET A 16 -3.99 -2.02 7.22
C MET A 16 -2.86 -1.80 8.23
N ILE A 17 -3.19 -1.52 9.50
CA ILE A 17 -2.19 -1.48 10.59
C ILE A 17 -1.54 -2.86 10.74
N GLY A 18 -2.31 -3.95 10.72
CA GLY A 18 -1.76 -5.30 10.74
C GLY A 18 -0.73 -5.53 9.65
N VAL A 19 -1.04 -5.09 8.42
CA VAL A 19 -0.11 -5.17 7.29
C VAL A 19 1.16 -4.36 7.53
N SER A 20 1.08 -3.13 8.02
CA SER A 20 2.27 -2.31 8.28
C SER A 20 3.14 -2.89 9.40
N VAL A 21 2.53 -3.46 10.44
CA VAL A 21 3.26 -4.08 11.55
C VAL A 21 4.04 -5.31 11.10
N TYR A 22 3.45 -6.18 10.26
CA TYR A 22 4.23 -7.34 9.80
C TYR A 22 5.40 -6.94 8.88
N ILE A 23 5.26 -5.91 8.05
CA ILE A 23 6.35 -5.42 7.19
C ILE A 23 7.54 -4.96 8.05
N LEU A 24 7.26 -4.25 9.15
CA LEU A 24 8.30 -3.83 10.10
C LEU A 24 8.94 -5.02 10.81
N ALA A 25 8.15 -6.00 11.23
CA ALA A 25 8.64 -7.21 11.90
C ALA A 25 9.50 -8.07 10.97
N ASP A 26 9.08 -8.30 9.72
CA ASP A 26 9.84 -9.02 8.70
C ASP A 26 11.21 -8.36 8.46
N THR A 27 11.22 -7.05 8.27
CA THR A 27 12.47 -6.28 8.11
C THR A 27 13.38 -6.43 9.33
N PHE A 28 12.81 -6.40 10.54
CA PHE A 28 13.57 -6.59 11.80
C PHE A 28 14.18 -8.00 11.87
N PHE A 29 13.40 -9.05 11.63
CA PHE A 29 13.90 -10.43 11.69
C PHE A 29 14.98 -10.70 10.63
N ILE A 30 14.81 -10.19 9.41
CA ILE A 30 15.81 -10.30 8.34
C ILE A 30 17.11 -9.59 8.75
N SER A 31 17.00 -8.37 9.25
CA SER A 31 18.16 -7.61 9.73
C SER A 31 18.89 -8.34 10.86
N TYR A 32 18.15 -8.89 11.83
CA TYR A 32 18.69 -9.58 12.98
C TYR A 32 19.39 -10.91 12.61
N LYS A 33 18.78 -11.72 11.72
CA LYS A 33 19.28 -13.07 11.37
C LYS A 33 20.30 -13.06 10.23
N CYS A 34 20.10 -12.20 9.23
CA CYS A 34 20.88 -12.19 7.97
C CYS A 34 21.79 -10.95 7.87
N GLY A 35 21.74 -10.03 8.84
CA GLY A 35 22.59 -8.85 8.87
C GLY A 35 22.34 -7.87 7.72
N ALA A 36 23.37 -7.08 7.42
CA ALA A 36 23.33 -6.05 6.38
C ALA A 36 23.09 -6.63 4.97
N ASP A 37 23.67 -7.78 4.66
CA ASP A 37 23.50 -8.43 3.35
C ASP A 37 22.07 -8.89 3.13
N GLY A 38 21.40 -9.43 4.16
CA GLY A 38 20.00 -9.80 4.10
C GLY A 38 19.10 -8.60 3.84
N LEU A 39 19.36 -7.49 4.53
CA LEU A 39 18.61 -6.25 4.35
C LEU A 39 18.86 -5.63 2.97
N ALA A 40 20.11 -5.67 2.48
CA ALA A 40 20.46 -5.21 1.13
C ALA A 40 19.74 -6.04 0.05
N ALA A 41 19.72 -7.38 0.20
CA ALA A 41 19.01 -8.27 -0.72
C ALA A 41 17.50 -8.00 -0.70
N LEU A 42 16.88 -7.79 0.48
CA LEU A 42 15.47 -7.45 0.60
C LEU A 42 15.17 -6.13 -0.12
N ASN A 43 15.96 -5.08 0.13
CA ASN A 43 15.77 -3.77 -0.50
C ASN A 43 15.85 -3.81 -2.03
N LEU A 44 16.67 -4.69 -2.60
CA LEU A 44 16.71 -4.91 -4.05
C LEU A 44 15.46 -5.62 -4.58
N ILE A 45 14.78 -6.42 -3.76
CA ILE A 45 13.57 -7.16 -4.15
C ILE A 45 12.30 -6.31 -3.97
N LEU A 46 12.30 -5.33 -3.07
CA LEU A 46 11.12 -4.47 -2.79
C LEU A 46 10.48 -3.84 -4.04
N PRO A 47 11.22 -3.35 -5.06
CA PRO A 47 10.60 -2.83 -6.29
C PRO A 47 9.76 -3.87 -7.05
N VAL A 48 10.15 -5.15 -6.99
CA VAL A 48 9.39 -6.25 -7.60
C VAL A 48 8.07 -6.46 -6.85
N PHE A 49 8.11 -6.47 -5.51
CA PHE A 49 6.88 -6.48 -4.70
C PHE A 49 5.98 -5.29 -5.04
N GLY A 50 6.54 -4.08 -5.10
CA GLY A 50 5.80 -2.87 -5.45
C GLY A 50 5.06 -3.01 -6.79
N LEU A 51 5.70 -3.57 -7.82
CA LEU A 51 5.08 -3.81 -9.12
C LEU A 51 3.97 -4.87 -9.05
N VAL A 52 4.21 -5.98 -8.36
CA VAL A 52 3.24 -7.07 -8.17
C VAL A 52 2.00 -6.54 -7.42
N PHE A 53 2.20 -5.79 -6.35
CA PHE A 53 1.13 -5.19 -5.55
C PHE A 53 0.38 -4.12 -6.35
N ALA A 54 1.07 -3.31 -7.14
CA ALA A 54 0.45 -2.31 -7.99
C ALA A 54 -0.51 -2.94 -9.02
N ILE A 55 -0.09 -4.02 -9.70
CA ILE A 55 -0.94 -4.73 -10.65
C ILE A 55 -2.12 -5.40 -9.92
N GLY A 56 -1.85 -6.09 -8.82
CA GLY A 56 -2.89 -6.77 -8.02
C GLY A 56 -3.93 -5.81 -7.46
N SER A 57 -3.51 -4.68 -6.89
CA SER A 57 -4.39 -3.64 -6.35
C SER A 57 -5.21 -2.97 -7.45
N MET A 58 -4.61 -2.67 -8.60
CA MET A 58 -5.32 -2.11 -9.75
C MET A 58 -6.47 -3.02 -10.21
N ILE A 59 -6.19 -4.31 -10.40
CA ILE A 59 -7.18 -5.28 -10.86
C ILE A 59 -8.21 -5.53 -9.76
N GLY A 60 -7.80 -5.82 -8.53
CA GLY A 60 -8.67 -6.22 -7.43
C GLY A 60 -9.59 -5.09 -6.97
N ILE A 61 -9.03 -3.93 -6.62
CA ILE A 61 -9.81 -2.78 -6.14
C ILE A 61 -10.68 -2.20 -7.26
N GLY A 62 -10.15 -2.09 -8.47
CA GLY A 62 -10.89 -1.59 -9.62
C GLY A 62 -12.08 -2.47 -9.98
N SER A 63 -11.91 -3.80 -9.99
CA SER A 63 -12.98 -4.76 -10.27
C SER A 63 -14.04 -4.76 -9.16
N ALA A 64 -13.64 -4.70 -7.88
CA ALA A 64 -14.56 -4.65 -6.76
C ALA A 64 -15.39 -3.35 -6.75
N THR A 65 -14.77 -2.21 -7.09
CA THR A 65 -15.49 -0.94 -7.23
C THR A 65 -16.50 -0.99 -8.38
N ARG A 66 -16.10 -1.52 -9.53
CA ARG A 66 -17.02 -1.69 -10.69
C ARG A 66 -18.15 -2.65 -10.36
N TYR A 67 -17.86 -3.78 -9.70
CA TYR A 67 -18.86 -4.72 -9.20
C TYR A 67 -19.90 -4.00 -8.34
N ASN A 68 -19.46 -3.23 -7.34
CA ASN A 68 -20.36 -2.55 -6.40
C ASN A 68 -21.27 -1.51 -7.11
N ILE A 69 -20.71 -0.72 -8.03
CA ILE A 69 -21.47 0.24 -8.84
C ILE A 69 -22.50 -0.49 -9.74
N SER A 70 -22.08 -1.58 -10.40
CA SER A 70 -22.94 -2.34 -11.31
C SER A 70 -24.09 -3.03 -10.57
N THR A 71 -23.79 -3.69 -9.45
CA THR A 71 -24.79 -4.33 -8.58
C THR A 71 -25.82 -3.31 -8.07
N ALA A 72 -25.34 -2.15 -7.60
CA ALA A 72 -26.21 -1.08 -7.11
C ALA A 72 -27.12 -0.48 -8.19
N LYS A 73 -26.69 -0.51 -9.47
CA LYS A 73 -27.48 -0.10 -10.64
C LYS A 73 -28.41 -1.20 -11.17
N GLY A 74 -28.40 -2.40 -10.58
CA GLY A 74 -29.13 -3.56 -11.12
C GLY A 74 -28.57 -4.11 -12.45
N SER A 75 -27.32 -3.77 -12.79
CA SER A 75 -26.67 -4.26 -14.01
C SER A 75 -25.96 -5.59 -13.75
N PRO A 76 -25.75 -6.46 -14.77
CA PRO A 76 -25.05 -7.73 -14.57
C PRO A 76 -23.67 -7.53 -13.95
N SER A 77 -23.44 -8.18 -12.82
CA SER A 77 -22.22 -8.05 -12.00
C SER A 77 -21.59 -9.39 -11.61
N ASP A 78 -22.25 -10.49 -11.93
CA ASP A 78 -21.96 -11.87 -11.59
C ASP A 78 -20.58 -12.40 -12.02
N TYR A 79 -19.90 -11.70 -12.92
CA TYR A 79 -18.63 -12.12 -13.52
C TYR A 79 -17.39 -11.34 -13.05
N TYR A 80 -17.54 -10.23 -12.34
CA TYR A 80 -16.39 -9.36 -12.03
C TYR A 80 -15.35 -10.04 -11.13
N PHE A 81 -15.79 -10.85 -10.16
CA PHE A 81 -14.88 -11.55 -9.26
C PHE A 81 -14.03 -12.57 -10.03
N THR A 82 -14.68 -13.47 -10.79
CA THR A 82 -14.00 -14.49 -11.62
C THR A 82 -13.08 -13.89 -12.67
N GLN A 83 -13.50 -12.80 -13.30
CA GLN A 83 -12.66 -12.07 -14.26
C GLN A 83 -11.43 -11.44 -13.58
N SER A 84 -11.59 -10.88 -12.40
CA SER A 84 -10.49 -10.28 -11.63
C SER A 84 -9.42 -11.34 -11.31
N ILE A 85 -9.82 -12.49 -10.77
CA ILE A 85 -8.91 -13.60 -10.48
C ILE A 85 -8.21 -14.11 -11.76
N PHE A 86 -8.98 -14.32 -12.83
CA PHE A 86 -8.43 -14.78 -14.09
C PHE A 86 -7.34 -13.85 -14.62
N TRP A 87 -7.58 -12.54 -14.60
CA TRP A 87 -6.58 -11.57 -15.05
C TRP A 87 -5.39 -11.43 -14.09
N CYS A 88 -5.59 -11.57 -12.77
CA CYS A 88 -4.48 -11.68 -11.81
C CYS A 88 -3.59 -12.87 -12.14
N LEU A 89 -4.18 -14.05 -12.45
CA LEU A 89 -3.43 -15.24 -12.85
C LEU A 89 -2.65 -15.01 -14.15
N ILE A 90 -3.28 -14.43 -15.19
CA ILE A 90 -2.59 -14.12 -16.45
C ILE A 90 -1.44 -13.14 -16.24
N CYS A 91 -1.67 -12.05 -15.50
CA CYS A 91 -0.64 -11.04 -15.24
C CYS A 91 0.50 -11.59 -14.37
N SER A 92 0.26 -12.64 -13.59
CA SER A 92 1.32 -13.28 -12.79
C SER A 92 2.23 -14.21 -13.60
N ILE A 93 1.80 -14.69 -14.77
CA ILE A 93 2.58 -15.66 -15.59
C ILE A 93 3.99 -15.15 -15.91
N PRO A 94 4.22 -13.92 -16.40
CA PRO A 94 5.57 -13.44 -16.67
C PRO A 94 6.47 -13.46 -15.44
N PHE A 95 5.93 -13.11 -14.27
CA PHE A 95 6.66 -13.13 -12.99
C PHE A 95 7.01 -14.57 -12.58
N MET A 96 6.04 -15.51 -12.69
CA MET A 96 6.28 -16.92 -12.40
C MET A 96 7.35 -17.52 -13.32
N LEU A 97 7.28 -17.25 -14.62
CA LEU A 97 8.28 -17.71 -15.58
C LEU A 97 9.67 -17.16 -15.25
N THR A 98 9.75 -15.87 -14.87
CA THR A 98 11.00 -15.26 -14.41
C THR A 98 11.52 -15.97 -13.15
N GLY A 99 10.66 -16.28 -12.19
CA GLY A 99 11.00 -17.00 -10.96
C GLY A 99 11.49 -18.42 -11.19
N ILE A 100 10.90 -19.13 -12.16
CA ILE A 100 11.30 -20.50 -12.52
C ILE A 100 12.65 -20.50 -13.23
N PHE A 101 12.79 -19.73 -14.30
CA PHE A 101 13.90 -19.86 -15.24
C PHE A 101 15.09 -18.94 -14.94
N ILE A 102 14.85 -17.69 -14.55
CA ILE A 102 15.89 -16.64 -14.50
C ILE A 102 15.88 -15.75 -13.25
N PRO A 103 15.63 -16.26 -12.02
CA PRO A 103 15.58 -15.41 -10.82
C PRO A 103 16.90 -14.69 -10.55
N HIS A 104 18.05 -15.31 -10.89
CA HIS A 104 19.36 -14.70 -10.75
C HIS A 104 19.57 -13.52 -11.71
N LYS A 105 19.04 -13.59 -12.94
CA LYS A 105 19.11 -12.48 -13.89
C LYS A 105 18.22 -11.31 -13.47
N ALA A 106 17.06 -11.59 -12.87
CA ALA A 106 16.21 -10.55 -12.31
C ALA A 106 16.93 -9.79 -11.21
N LEU A 107 17.62 -10.46 -10.28
CA LEU A 107 18.44 -9.81 -9.26
C LEU A 107 19.62 -9.01 -9.86
N ALA A 108 20.32 -9.57 -10.85
CA ALA A 108 21.41 -8.88 -11.54
C ALA A 108 20.92 -7.60 -12.23
N LEU A 109 19.71 -7.61 -12.84
CA LEU A 109 19.10 -6.43 -13.45
C LEU A 109 18.80 -5.33 -12.41
N LEU A 110 18.50 -5.73 -11.18
CA LEU A 110 18.27 -4.82 -10.05
C LEU A 110 19.58 -4.30 -9.42
N GLY A 111 20.73 -4.74 -9.90
CA GLY A 111 22.04 -4.29 -9.44
C GLY A 111 22.68 -5.15 -8.36
N ALA A 112 22.17 -6.37 -8.12
CA ALA A 112 22.77 -7.30 -7.17
C ALA A 112 24.15 -7.78 -7.63
N ASP A 113 25.12 -7.79 -6.73
CA ASP A 113 26.40 -8.45 -6.92
C ASP A 113 26.30 -9.99 -6.79
N ALA A 114 27.40 -10.70 -7.03
CA ALA A 114 27.41 -12.17 -6.97
C ALA A 114 27.10 -12.73 -5.56
N GLY A 115 27.40 -11.99 -4.50
CA GLY A 115 27.09 -12.35 -3.11
C GLY A 115 25.59 -12.24 -2.83
N LEU A 116 25.01 -11.11 -3.15
CA LEU A 116 23.58 -10.84 -3.00
C LEU A 116 22.71 -11.74 -3.90
N ILE A 117 23.20 -12.08 -5.12
CA ILE A 117 22.50 -13.04 -5.99
C ILE A 117 22.46 -14.42 -5.33
N ARG A 118 23.54 -14.89 -4.72
CA ARG A 118 23.54 -16.20 -4.02
C ARG A 118 22.57 -16.23 -2.86
N LEU A 119 22.55 -15.17 -2.05
CA LEU A 119 21.65 -15.04 -0.91
C LEU A 119 20.20 -14.88 -1.35
N GLY A 120 19.92 -13.96 -2.28
CA GLY A 120 18.57 -13.53 -2.67
C GLY A 120 17.89 -14.40 -3.70
N ARG A 121 18.59 -15.31 -4.41
CA ARG A 121 18.05 -16.09 -5.52
C ARG A 121 16.82 -16.91 -5.13
N ASN A 122 16.89 -17.62 -4.01
CA ASN A 122 15.77 -18.46 -3.57
C ASN A 122 14.61 -17.61 -3.04
N TYR A 123 14.89 -16.51 -2.37
CA TYR A 123 13.89 -15.54 -1.95
C TYR A 123 13.13 -14.99 -3.17
N MET A 124 13.85 -14.47 -4.16
CA MET A 124 13.27 -13.96 -5.40
C MET A 124 12.43 -15.02 -6.12
N ARG A 125 12.93 -16.27 -6.19
CA ARG A 125 12.19 -17.38 -6.80
C ARG A 125 10.84 -17.61 -6.12
N ILE A 126 10.82 -17.70 -4.78
CA ILE A 126 9.58 -17.93 -4.03
C ILE A 126 8.61 -16.79 -4.23
N VAL A 127 9.06 -15.54 -4.08
CA VAL A 127 8.22 -14.36 -4.27
C VAL A 127 7.58 -14.35 -5.65
N LEU A 128 8.37 -14.60 -6.70
CA LEU A 128 7.87 -14.61 -8.07
C LEU A 128 6.92 -15.76 -8.36
N LEU A 129 7.13 -16.93 -7.76
CA LEU A 129 6.21 -18.07 -7.87
C LEU A 129 4.86 -17.82 -7.18
N PHE A 130 4.85 -17.07 -6.10
CA PHE A 130 3.65 -16.75 -5.32
C PHE A 130 2.93 -15.47 -5.79
N THR A 131 3.36 -14.84 -6.88
CA THR A 131 2.68 -13.66 -7.45
C THR A 131 1.19 -13.85 -7.73
N PRO A 132 0.68 -15.04 -8.15
CA PRO A 132 -0.76 -15.25 -8.27
C PRO A 132 -1.51 -14.99 -6.97
N PHE A 133 -0.97 -15.42 -5.85
CA PHE A 133 -1.57 -15.23 -4.53
C PHE A 133 -1.45 -13.78 -4.07
N PHE A 134 -0.31 -13.14 -4.24
CA PHE A 134 -0.15 -11.72 -3.93
C PHE A 134 -1.14 -10.84 -4.70
N MET A 135 -1.29 -11.06 -6.01
CA MET A 135 -2.23 -10.28 -6.82
C MET A 135 -3.69 -10.59 -6.47
N SER A 136 -4.05 -11.88 -6.33
CA SER A 136 -5.42 -12.30 -6.05
C SER A 136 -5.88 -11.89 -4.65
N ASN A 137 -4.98 -11.74 -3.69
CA ASN A 137 -5.30 -11.29 -2.34
C ASN A 137 -6.03 -9.94 -2.32
N TYR A 138 -5.64 -9.01 -3.20
CA TYR A 138 -6.35 -7.72 -3.35
C TYR A 138 -7.80 -7.91 -3.84
N THR A 139 -8.03 -8.88 -4.73
CA THR A 139 -9.39 -9.23 -5.17
C THR A 139 -10.21 -9.77 -4.02
N PHE A 140 -9.70 -10.77 -3.29
CA PHE A 140 -10.42 -11.40 -2.19
C PHE A 140 -10.80 -10.39 -1.10
N THR A 141 -9.87 -9.57 -0.67
CA THR A 141 -10.11 -8.57 0.38
C THR A 141 -11.00 -7.42 -0.07
N ALA A 142 -10.84 -6.93 -1.31
CA ALA A 142 -11.65 -5.83 -1.83
C ALA A 142 -13.10 -6.25 -2.07
N PHE A 143 -13.34 -7.44 -2.65
CA PHE A 143 -14.70 -7.93 -2.85
C PHE A 143 -15.40 -8.25 -1.53
N ALA A 144 -14.71 -8.84 -0.53
CA ALA A 144 -15.28 -9.05 0.79
C ALA A 144 -15.74 -7.72 1.43
N ARG A 145 -14.92 -6.66 1.32
CA ARG A 145 -15.31 -5.31 1.81
C ARG A 145 -16.53 -4.75 1.06
N ASN A 146 -16.60 -4.96 -0.25
CA ASN A 146 -17.69 -4.47 -1.08
C ASN A 146 -18.98 -5.29 -0.90
N ASP A 147 -18.88 -6.56 -0.50
CA ASP A 147 -20.00 -7.45 -0.16
C ASP A 147 -20.37 -7.41 1.33
N HIS A 148 -20.18 -6.27 1.98
CA HIS A 148 -20.56 -6.02 3.38
C HIS A 148 -19.82 -6.86 4.44
N ALA A 149 -18.81 -7.65 4.08
CA ALA A 149 -18.03 -8.50 4.96
C ALA A 149 -16.69 -7.86 5.38
N THR A 150 -16.71 -6.56 5.73
CA THR A 150 -15.50 -5.82 6.15
C THR A 150 -14.80 -6.45 7.35
N SER A 151 -15.56 -7.06 8.28
CA SER A 151 -15.00 -7.78 9.42
C SER A 151 -14.15 -8.97 8.97
N ILE A 152 -14.60 -9.71 7.96
CA ILE A 152 -13.87 -10.88 7.44
C ILE A 152 -12.62 -10.43 6.69
N ALA A 153 -12.71 -9.37 5.90
CA ALA A 153 -11.54 -8.80 5.25
C ALA A 153 -10.49 -8.31 6.28
N MET A 154 -10.93 -7.68 7.38
CA MET A 154 -10.05 -7.29 8.49
C MET A 154 -9.41 -8.51 9.16
N ILE A 155 -10.22 -9.51 9.56
CA ILE A 155 -9.72 -10.73 10.20
C ILE A 155 -8.74 -11.43 9.26
N GLY A 156 -9.03 -11.52 7.97
CA GLY A 156 -8.13 -12.08 6.97
C GLY A 156 -6.78 -11.38 6.93
N SER A 157 -6.78 -10.05 6.84
CA SER A 157 -5.55 -9.25 6.81
C SER A 157 -4.74 -9.40 8.12
N ILE A 158 -5.40 -9.36 9.28
CA ILE A 158 -4.74 -9.54 10.59
C ILE A 158 -4.21 -10.98 10.74
N SER A 159 -4.98 -11.99 10.33
CA SER A 159 -4.54 -13.39 10.39
C SER A 159 -3.33 -13.64 9.49
N GLY A 160 -3.32 -13.09 8.27
CA GLY A 160 -2.18 -13.14 7.37
C GLY A 160 -0.95 -12.45 7.95
N SER A 161 -1.13 -11.27 8.55
CA SER A 161 -0.05 -10.54 9.21
C SER A 161 0.51 -11.28 10.43
N PHE A 162 -0.37 -11.82 11.28
CA PHE A 162 0.05 -12.62 12.43
C PHE A 162 0.77 -13.90 12.00
N PHE A 163 0.24 -14.59 10.97
CA PHE A 163 0.91 -15.75 10.37
C PHE A 163 2.31 -15.37 9.88
N ASN A 164 2.46 -14.28 9.16
CA ASN A 164 3.76 -13.82 8.68
C ASN A 164 4.76 -13.65 9.84
N ILE A 165 4.43 -12.86 10.86
CA ILE A 165 5.31 -12.59 12.00
C ILE A 165 5.69 -13.89 12.72
N LEU A 166 4.71 -14.76 12.98
CA LEU A 166 4.93 -16.01 13.69
C LEU A 166 5.82 -16.96 12.89
N PHE A 167 5.54 -17.10 11.59
CA PHE A 167 6.26 -18.05 10.74
C PHE A 167 7.61 -17.49 10.24
N ASP A 168 7.78 -16.17 10.15
CA ASP A 168 9.11 -15.57 10.02
C ASP A 168 10.01 -16.02 11.16
N TYR A 169 9.53 -15.88 12.40
CA TYR A 169 10.29 -16.36 13.55
C TYR A 169 10.58 -17.86 13.47
N ILE A 170 9.56 -18.69 13.24
CA ILE A 170 9.70 -20.16 13.24
C ILE A 170 10.62 -20.63 12.11
N PHE A 171 10.45 -20.13 10.90
CA PHE A 171 11.24 -20.57 9.74
C PHE A 171 12.68 -20.05 9.81
N MET A 172 12.88 -18.81 10.24
CA MET A 172 14.22 -18.23 10.26
C MET A 172 15.08 -18.72 11.40
N PHE A 173 14.52 -18.97 12.60
CA PHE A 173 15.28 -19.28 13.79
C PHE A 173 15.21 -20.77 14.16
N PRO A 174 14.09 -21.36 14.60
CA PRO A 174 14.05 -22.77 14.96
C PRO A 174 14.39 -23.72 13.80
N LEU A 175 13.85 -23.46 12.60
CA LEU A 175 14.13 -24.28 11.40
C LEU A 175 15.39 -23.86 10.66
N ASN A 176 16.04 -22.79 11.10
CA ASN A 176 17.31 -22.28 10.57
C ASN A 176 17.34 -22.07 9.05
N LEU A 177 16.20 -21.73 8.43
CA LEU A 177 16.11 -21.46 7.00
C LEU A 177 16.62 -20.06 6.63
N GLY A 178 16.88 -19.18 7.62
CA GLY A 178 17.40 -17.84 7.40
C GLY A 178 16.54 -17.04 6.41
N PHE A 179 17.16 -16.41 5.41
CA PHE A 179 16.49 -15.57 4.42
C PHE A 179 15.41 -16.30 3.58
N LEU A 180 15.59 -17.61 3.35
CA LEU A 180 14.59 -18.45 2.71
C LEU A 180 13.32 -18.59 3.55
N GLY A 181 13.48 -18.66 4.89
CA GLY A 181 12.37 -18.72 5.84
C GLY A 181 11.47 -17.49 5.75
N ALA A 182 12.07 -16.29 5.71
CA ALA A 182 11.34 -15.04 5.51
C ALA A 182 10.55 -15.06 4.19
N ALA A 183 11.17 -15.53 3.08
CA ALA A 183 10.48 -15.65 1.80
C ALA A 183 9.24 -16.54 1.87
N LEU A 184 9.33 -17.66 2.57
CA LEU A 184 8.21 -18.60 2.72
C LEU A 184 7.08 -18.04 3.56
N ALA A 185 7.38 -17.41 4.68
CA ALA A 185 6.37 -16.80 5.54
C ALA A 185 5.64 -15.66 4.81
N THR A 186 6.40 -14.78 4.14
CA THR A 186 5.83 -13.69 3.33
C THR A 186 4.98 -14.21 2.17
N ALA A 187 5.41 -15.27 1.48
CA ALA A 187 4.68 -15.85 0.35
C ALA A 187 3.37 -16.56 0.79
N LEU A 188 3.35 -17.18 1.96
CA LEU A 188 2.18 -17.88 2.49
C LEU A 188 1.16 -16.95 3.15
N SER A 189 1.57 -15.78 3.63
CA SER A 189 0.69 -14.81 4.30
C SER A 189 -0.55 -14.43 3.47
N PRO A 190 -0.47 -14.06 2.17
CA PRO A 190 -1.65 -13.78 1.37
C PRO A 190 -2.54 -15.01 1.17
N VAL A 191 -1.99 -16.22 1.17
CA VAL A 191 -2.77 -17.46 1.10
C VAL A 191 -3.66 -17.59 2.34
N VAL A 192 -3.11 -17.35 3.53
CA VAL A 192 -3.89 -17.35 4.79
C VAL A 192 -5.00 -16.30 4.75
N THR A 193 -4.69 -15.08 4.31
CA THR A 193 -5.69 -14.02 4.14
C THR A 193 -6.82 -14.46 3.20
N MET A 194 -6.48 -15.05 2.05
CA MET A 194 -7.45 -15.54 1.07
C MET A 194 -8.30 -16.69 1.63
N LEU A 195 -7.72 -17.61 2.39
CA LEU A 195 -8.46 -18.71 3.05
C LEU A 195 -9.50 -18.15 4.04
N VAL A 196 -9.13 -17.16 4.85
CA VAL A 196 -10.08 -16.51 5.76
C VAL A 196 -11.17 -15.79 4.97
N CYS A 197 -10.83 -15.03 3.92
CA CYS A 197 -11.82 -14.36 3.08
C CYS A 197 -12.74 -15.37 2.37
N SER A 198 -12.23 -16.57 2.02
CA SER A 198 -13.01 -17.63 1.40
C SER A 198 -14.15 -18.16 2.30
N THR A 199 -14.04 -18.05 3.61
CA THR A 199 -15.13 -18.39 4.52
C THR A 199 -16.40 -17.57 4.29
N HIS A 200 -16.23 -16.28 3.87
CA HIS A 200 -17.35 -15.45 3.47
C HIS A 200 -17.98 -15.94 2.16
N TYR A 201 -17.14 -16.23 1.15
CA TYR A 201 -17.63 -16.64 -0.17
C TYR A 201 -18.32 -18.00 -0.17
N LEU A 202 -18.02 -18.87 0.79
CA LEU A 202 -18.69 -20.15 1.03
C LEU A 202 -19.91 -20.01 1.97
N GLY A 203 -20.08 -18.84 2.60
CA GLY A 203 -21.13 -18.57 3.56
C GLY A 203 -22.47 -18.17 2.90
N LYS A 204 -23.56 -18.26 3.69
CA LYS A 204 -24.91 -17.91 3.24
C LYS A 204 -25.13 -16.40 2.98
N ASN A 205 -24.27 -15.55 3.51
CA ASN A 205 -24.37 -14.10 3.39
C ASN A 205 -23.56 -13.54 2.21
N ASN A 206 -23.09 -14.43 1.33
CA ASN A 206 -22.35 -14.06 0.14
C ASN A 206 -23.31 -13.66 -0.99
N HIS A 207 -23.07 -12.49 -1.58
CA HIS A 207 -23.79 -12.01 -2.76
C HIS A 207 -22.87 -11.96 -4.00
N VAL A 208 -21.60 -12.33 -3.84
CA VAL A 208 -20.64 -12.40 -4.94
C VAL A 208 -20.84 -13.71 -5.68
N GLU A 209 -21.31 -13.63 -6.91
CA GLU A 209 -21.53 -14.81 -7.73
C GLU A 209 -20.25 -15.23 -8.47
N PHE A 210 -20.10 -16.55 -8.69
CA PHE A 210 -18.93 -17.16 -9.33
C PHE A 210 -19.30 -17.68 -10.73
N HIS A 211 -19.77 -16.78 -11.59
CA HIS A 211 -20.10 -17.16 -12.95
C HIS A 211 -18.88 -17.03 -13.88
N TRP A 212 -18.56 -18.11 -14.54
CA TRP A 212 -17.54 -18.10 -15.59
C TRP A 212 -18.11 -17.50 -16.87
N ARG A 213 -17.54 -16.36 -17.26
CA ARG A 213 -17.77 -15.78 -18.60
C ARG A 213 -16.45 -15.64 -19.33
N LYS A 214 -16.48 -15.74 -20.66
CA LYS A 214 -15.26 -15.56 -21.48
C LYS A 214 -14.52 -14.28 -21.08
N PRO A 215 -13.21 -14.36 -20.84
CA PRO A 215 -12.39 -13.20 -20.47
C PRO A 215 -12.53 -12.09 -21.53
N SER A 216 -12.69 -10.86 -21.07
CA SER A 216 -12.84 -9.71 -21.94
C SER A 216 -11.83 -8.63 -21.58
N LEU A 217 -10.93 -8.33 -22.52
CA LEU A 217 -9.94 -7.27 -22.34
C LEU A 217 -10.60 -5.89 -22.15
N ARG A 218 -11.67 -5.62 -22.89
CA ARG A 218 -12.42 -4.35 -22.78
C ARG A 218 -13.01 -4.16 -21.38
N ARG A 219 -13.50 -5.23 -20.76
CA ARG A 219 -14.09 -5.16 -19.42
C ARG A 219 -13.02 -4.94 -18.35
N ILE A 220 -11.91 -5.67 -18.43
CA ILE A 220 -10.85 -5.50 -17.43
C ILE A 220 -10.19 -4.12 -17.54
N ILE A 221 -10.01 -3.58 -18.73
CA ILE A 221 -9.54 -2.20 -18.91
C ILE A 221 -10.46 -1.22 -18.20
N GLY A 222 -11.79 -1.38 -18.33
CA GLY A 222 -12.76 -0.57 -17.61
C GLY A 222 -12.68 -0.70 -16.09
N CYS A 223 -12.30 -1.86 -15.57
CA CYS A 223 -12.02 -2.07 -14.15
C CYS A 223 -10.69 -1.41 -13.75
N CYS A 224 -9.64 -1.64 -14.53
CA CYS A 224 -8.31 -1.06 -14.29
C CYS A 224 -8.34 0.47 -14.27
N GLN A 225 -9.19 1.11 -15.07
CA GLN A 225 -9.37 2.57 -15.05
C GLN A 225 -9.79 3.09 -13.67
N LEU A 226 -10.60 2.35 -12.92
CA LEU A 226 -10.99 2.70 -11.55
C LEU A 226 -9.92 2.31 -10.51
N GLY A 227 -9.14 1.28 -10.80
CA GLY A 227 -8.07 0.82 -9.91
C GLY A 227 -6.70 1.44 -10.17
N ILE A 228 -6.53 2.23 -11.25
CA ILE A 228 -5.22 2.77 -11.64
C ILE A 228 -4.66 3.76 -10.61
N SER A 229 -5.50 4.39 -9.82
CA SER A 229 -5.08 5.21 -8.68
C SER A 229 -4.37 4.36 -7.61
N ALA A 230 -4.84 3.14 -7.36
CA ALA A 230 -4.17 2.22 -6.45
C ALA A 230 -2.83 1.73 -7.01
N PHE A 231 -2.74 1.47 -8.32
CA PHE A 231 -1.48 1.16 -8.99
C PHE A 231 -0.43 2.26 -8.76
N PHE A 232 -0.78 3.51 -9.00
CA PHE A 232 0.16 4.61 -8.79
C PHE A 232 0.48 4.83 -7.30
N ALA A 233 -0.45 4.56 -6.38
CA ALA A 233 -0.17 4.65 -4.95
C ALA A 233 0.92 3.67 -4.51
N GLU A 234 0.90 2.42 -5.01
CA GLU A 234 1.92 1.42 -4.70
C GLU A 234 3.29 1.78 -5.32
N ILE A 235 3.32 2.16 -6.60
CA ILE A 235 4.58 2.53 -7.28
C ILE A 235 5.19 3.80 -6.69
N SER A 236 4.37 4.75 -6.27
CA SER A 236 4.82 6.02 -5.70
C SER A 236 5.73 5.84 -4.50
N SER A 237 5.46 4.86 -3.66
CA SER A 237 6.29 4.57 -2.49
C SER A 237 7.74 4.25 -2.88
N ALA A 238 7.94 3.44 -3.91
CA ALA A 238 9.27 3.11 -4.42
C ALA A 238 9.95 4.33 -5.05
N VAL A 239 9.21 5.11 -5.85
CA VAL A 239 9.74 6.32 -6.51
C VAL A 239 10.19 7.36 -5.49
N ILE A 240 9.38 7.62 -4.47
CA ILE A 240 9.71 8.56 -3.38
C ILE A 240 10.97 8.10 -2.66
N THR A 241 11.05 6.82 -2.28
CA THR A 241 12.22 6.26 -1.60
C THR A 241 13.50 6.43 -2.40
N ILE A 242 13.46 6.15 -3.71
CA ILE A 242 14.62 6.30 -4.59
C ILE A 242 15.07 7.77 -4.66
N ILE A 243 14.13 8.69 -4.91
CA ILE A 243 14.43 10.12 -5.04
C ILE A 243 15.03 10.66 -3.75
N PHE A 244 14.40 10.35 -2.60
CA PHE A 244 14.86 10.83 -1.30
C PHE A 244 16.22 10.25 -0.95
N ASN A 245 16.45 8.96 -1.13
CA ASN A 245 17.75 8.34 -0.89
C ASN A 245 18.85 8.97 -1.75
N MET A 246 18.61 9.21 -3.04
CA MET A 246 19.58 9.83 -3.92
C MET A 246 19.94 11.28 -3.49
N LEU A 247 18.94 12.07 -3.12
CA LEU A 247 19.16 13.47 -2.73
C LEU A 247 19.79 13.56 -1.34
N ILE A 248 19.32 12.74 -0.38
CA ILE A 248 19.84 12.72 0.99
C ILE A 248 21.27 12.22 1.03
N LEU A 249 21.61 11.20 0.23
CA LEU A 249 22.98 10.67 0.15
C LEU A 249 23.98 11.77 -0.27
N ARG A 250 23.59 12.62 -1.21
CA ARG A 250 24.43 13.73 -1.70
C ARG A 250 24.62 14.82 -0.65
N ILE A 251 23.64 15.07 0.23
CA ILE A 251 23.64 16.23 1.13
C ILE A 251 24.11 15.83 2.54
N ALA A 252 23.68 14.68 3.05
CA ALA A 252 23.88 14.25 4.45
C ALA A 252 24.54 12.86 4.58
N GLY A 253 24.92 12.24 3.47
CA GLY A 253 25.60 10.95 3.46
C GLY A 253 24.76 9.81 4.05
N ASN A 254 25.43 8.76 4.51
CA ASN A 254 24.80 7.54 5.04
C ASN A 254 23.98 7.78 6.31
N ILE A 255 24.41 8.71 7.17
CA ILE A 255 23.66 9.06 8.39
C ILE A 255 22.33 9.71 8.05
N GLY A 256 22.30 10.55 6.99
CA GLY A 256 21.08 11.13 6.47
C GLY A 256 20.11 10.07 5.96
N ILE A 257 20.60 9.05 5.23
CA ILE A 257 19.77 7.92 4.77
C ILE A 257 19.21 7.13 5.97
N ALA A 258 20.02 6.88 7.00
CA ALA A 258 19.56 6.21 8.21
C ALA A 258 18.46 7.01 8.93
N ALA A 259 18.61 8.34 9.01
CA ALA A 259 17.56 9.23 9.53
C ALA A 259 16.28 9.19 8.69
N TYR A 260 16.40 9.13 7.37
CA TYR A 260 15.24 8.94 6.49
C TYR A 260 14.57 7.57 6.71
N GLY A 261 15.33 6.52 6.95
CA GLY A 261 14.79 5.21 7.32
C GLY A 261 13.86 5.27 8.53
N VAL A 262 14.22 6.04 9.58
CA VAL A 262 13.36 6.28 10.74
C VAL A 262 12.06 6.97 10.32
N VAL A 263 12.16 8.07 9.55
CA VAL A 263 10.99 8.82 9.05
C VAL A 263 10.09 7.93 8.18
N ALA A 264 10.68 7.15 7.28
CA ALA A 264 9.95 6.26 6.37
C ALA A 264 9.19 5.14 7.11
N ASN A 265 9.82 4.49 8.10
CA ASN A 265 9.16 3.44 8.88
C ASN A 265 7.96 3.95 9.69
N ILE A 266 8.07 5.14 10.29
CA ILE A 266 6.95 5.74 11.01
C ILE A 266 5.86 6.20 10.04
N SER A 267 6.24 6.76 8.88
CA SER A 267 5.30 7.19 7.86
C SER A 267 4.54 6.03 7.21
N LEU A 268 5.15 4.83 7.13
CA LEU A 268 4.49 3.62 6.65
C LEU A 268 3.23 3.29 7.48
N VAL A 269 3.31 3.37 8.80
CA VAL A 269 2.16 3.14 9.70
C VAL A 269 1.11 4.24 9.53
N ALA A 270 1.53 5.51 9.48
CA ALA A 270 0.63 6.64 9.29
C ALA A 270 -0.12 6.55 7.94
N MET A 271 0.59 6.21 6.86
CA MET A 271 -0.01 5.99 5.54
C MET A 271 -0.96 4.78 5.52
N ALA A 272 -0.65 3.71 6.26
CA ALA A 272 -1.53 2.55 6.38
C ALA A 272 -2.88 2.93 7.02
N ILE A 273 -2.87 3.78 8.04
CA ILE A 273 -4.10 4.29 8.68
C ILE A 273 -4.94 5.09 7.68
N LEU A 274 -4.33 6.03 6.94
CA LEU A 274 -5.04 6.88 5.97
C LEU A 274 -5.56 6.08 4.76
N ASN A 275 -4.78 5.11 4.27
CA ASN A 275 -5.22 4.19 3.23
C ASN A 275 -6.36 3.28 3.72
N GLY A 276 -6.31 2.83 4.98
CA GLY A 276 -7.38 2.07 5.62
C GLY A 276 -8.69 2.86 5.69
N LEU A 277 -8.62 4.15 6.04
CA LEU A 277 -9.76 5.07 6.01
C LEU A 277 -10.38 5.14 4.61
N ALA A 278 -9.55 5.37 3.59
CA ALA A 278 -10.02 5.49 2.21
C ALA A 278 -10.65 4.20 1.68
N GLN A 279 -10.00 3.04 1.93
CA GLN A 279 -10.49 1.73 1.53
C GLN A 279 -11.77 1.32 2.28
N GLY A 280 -11.96 1.78 3.53
CA GLY A 280 -13.19 1.55 4.29
C GLY A 280 -14.36 2.41 3.80
N ALA A 281 -14.11 3.64 3.36
CA ALA A 281 -15.13 4.53 2.85
C ALA A 281 -15.57 4.18 1.41
N GLN A 282 -14.67 3.67 0.58
CA GLN A 282 -14.88 3.40 -0.84
C GLN A 282 -16.11 2.53 -1.14
N PRO A 283 -16.36 1.39 -0.46
CA PRO A 283 -17.56 0.58 -0.69
C PRO A 283 -18.87 1.32 -0.43
N LEU A 284 -18.92 2.15 0.62
CA LEU A 284 -20.11 2.91 0.97
C LEU A 284 -20.42 3.99 -0.07
N ILE A 285 -19.37 4.68 -0.53
CA ILE A 285 -19.49 5.73 -1.56
C ILE A 285 -19.90 5.11 -2.89
N SER A 286 -19.24 4.04 -3.34
CA SER A 286 -19.52 3.40 -4.64
C SER A 286 -20.91 2.76 -4.70
N GLN A 287 -21.38 2.17 -3.60
CA GLN A 287 -22.74 1.62 -3.50
C GLN A 287 -23.79 2.74 -3.59
N SER A 288 -23.64 3.80 -2.79
CA SER A 288 -24.59 4.93 -2.81
C SER A 288 -24.60 5.65 -4.17
N TYR A 289 -23.40 5.78 -4.79
CA TYR A 289 -23.29 6.32 -6.15
C TYR A 289 -24.04 5.47 -7.17
N GLY A 290 -23.87 4.13 -7.12
CA GLY A 290 -24.58 3.21 -8.01
C GLY A 290 -26.09 3.28 -7.88
N LYS A 291 -26.62 3.52 -6.67
CA LYS A 291 -28.05 3.72 -6.40
C LYS A 291 -28.58 5.11 -6.77
N GLY A 292 -27.71 6.06 -7.13
CA GLY A 292 -28.10 7.45 -7.39
C GLY A 292 -28.35 8.28 -6.12
N GLU A 293 -27.92 7.81 -4.95
CA GLU A 293 -28.14 8.46 -3.65
C GLU A 293 -27.09 9.55 -3.42
N HIS A 294 -27.11 10.63 -4.23
CA HIS A 294 -26.07 11.67 -4.21
C HIS A 294 -25.88 12.36 -2.86
N ASP A 295 -26.93 12.51 -2.08
CA ASP A 295 -26.85 13.09 -0.74
C ASP A 295 -26.06 12.21 0.22
N LEU A 296 -26.20 10.88 0.13
CA LEU A 296 -25.42 9.93 0.92
C LEU A 296 -23.96 9.90 0.47
N VAL A 297 -23.70 9.94 -0.83
CA VAL A 297 -22.34 10.07 -1.38
C VAL A 297 -21.63 11.28 -0.78
N ARG A 298 -22.34 12.44 -0.75
CA ARG A 298 -21.80 13.69 -0.17
C ARG A 298 -21.58 13.59 1.34
N LYS A 299 -22.49 12.94 2.06
CA LYS A 299 -22.35 12.71 3.51
C LYS A 299 -21.16 11.82 3.83
N PHE A 300 -20.99 10.70 3.11
CA PHE A 300 -19.84 9.80 3.30
C PHE A 300 -18.52 10.49 2.96
N LEU A 301 -18.47 11.30 1.89
CA LEU A 301 -17.30 12.11 1.59
C LEU A 301 -16.97 13.08 2.74
N ASN A 302 -17.94 13.84 3.22
CA ASN A 302 -17.72 14.81 4.31
C ASN A 302 -17.26 14.12 5.59
N TRP A 303 -17.85 12.98 5.94
CA TRP A 303 -17.40 12.18 7.11
C TRP A 303 -16.00 11.62 6.93
N SER A 304 -15.65 11.18 5.71
CA SER A 304 -14.30 10.70 5.41
C SER A 304 -13.27 11.80 5.50
N LEU A 305 -13.58 12.99 4.99
CA LEU A 305 -12.69 14.17 5.10
C LEU A 305 -12.53 14.63 6.55
N ALA A 306 -13.62 14.64 7.33
CA ALA A 306 -13.55 14.99 8.76
C ALA A 306 -12.74 13.95 9.55
N ALA A 307 -12.92 12.67 9.25
CA ALA A 307 -12.13 11.60 9.87
C ALA A 307 -10.65 11.69 9.47
N ALA A 308 -10.33 12.00 8.19
CA ALA A 308 -8.97 12.22 7.74
C ALA A 308 -8.30 13.36 8.52
N LEU A 309 -8.94 14.52 8.58
CA LEU A 309 -8.42 15.67 9.33
C LEU A 309 -8.17 15.37 10.81
N LEU A 310 -9.11 14.64 11.45
CA LEU A 310 -8.94 14.25 12.86
C LEU A 310 -7.74 13.29 13.02
N ILE A 311 -7.63 12.29 12.17
CA ILE A 311 -6.52 11.30 12.20
C ILE A 311 -5.19 12.00 11.93
N GLU A 312 -5.12 12.87 10.94
CA GLU A 312 -3.93 13.65 10.58
C GLU A 312 -3.47 14.53 11.75
N LEU A 313 -4.41 15.22 12.39
CA LEU A 313 -4.10 16.04 13.55
C LEU A 313 -3.55 15.20 14.70
N VAL A 314 -4.19 14.06 14.99
CA VAL A 314 -3.71 13.12 16.02
C VAL A 314 -2.31 12.62 15.69
N ILE A 315 -2.05 12.21 14.45
CA ILE A 315 -0.72 11.75 14.01
C ILE A 315 0.32 12.85 14.23
N VAL A 316 0.05 14.07 13.78
CA VAL A 316 1.00 15.20 13.94
C VAL A 316 1.24 15.51 15.41
N VAL A 317 0.19 15.57 16.23
CA VAL A 317 0.33 15.81 17.69
C VAL A 317 1.18 14.72 18.35
N LEU A 318 0.96 13.44 18.01
CA LEU A 318 1.76 12.33 18.54
C LEU A 318 3.22 12.43 18.11
N ILE A 319 3.48 12.75 16.86
CA ILE A 319 4.86 12.90 16.35
C ILE A 319 5.56 14.06 17.06
N TYR A 320 4.92 15.20 17.21
CA TYR A 320 5.52 16.38 17.88
C TYR A 320 5.71 16.17 19.38
N GLY A 321 4.78 15.46 20.02
CA GLY A 321 4.85 15.18 21.47
C GLY A 321 5.85 14.07 21.84
N PHE A 322 6.07 13.12 20.96
CA PHE A 322 6.87 11.92 21.23
C PHE A 322 8.00 11.70 20.22
N THR A 323 8.49 12.77 19.58
CA THR A 323 9.54 12.69 18.53
C THR A 323 10.74 11.87 19.00
N ASP A 324 11.31 12.19 20.16
CA ASP A 324 12.52 11.53 20.69
C ASP A 324 12.27 10.07 21.05
N THR A 325 11.09 9.75 21.57
CA THR A 325 10.68 8.36 21.84
C THR A 325 10.62 7.52 20.58
N PHE A 326 10.05 8.06 19.51
CA PHE A 326 10.02 7.36 18.22
C PHE A 326 11.41 7.16 17.64
N ILE A 327 12.31 8.15 17.76
CA ILE A 327 13.67 8.02 17.24
C ILE A 327 14.46 6.99 18.08
N SER A 328 14.28 6.95 19.40
CA SER A 328 15.02 6.03 20.27
C SER A 328 14.77 4.56 19.94
N ILE A 329 13.62 4.21 19.38
CA ILE A 329 13.30 2.84 18.92
C ILE A 329 14.28 2.38 17.82
N PHE A 330 14.73 3.32 16.98
CA PHE A 330 15.58 3.03 15.81
C PHE A 330 17.04 3.47 15.98
N ASN A 331 17.36 4.23 17.03
CA ASN A 331 18.71 4.75 17.32
C ASN A 331 19.33 4.06 18.53
N SER A 332 19.51 2.74 18.46
CA SER A 332 20.09 1.93 19.54
C SER A 332 21.56 2.30 19.86
N GLU A 333 22.29 2.84 18.89
CA GLU A 333 23.68 3.27 19.03
C GLU A 333 23.83 4.68 19.63
N HIS A 334 22.72 5.35 19.95
CA HIS A 334 22.69 6.72 20.48
C HIS A 334 23.48 7.75 19.63
N ASN A 335 23.46 7.60 18.32
CA ASN A 335 24.12 8.52 17.40
C ASN A 335 23.45 9.90 17.42
N LEU A 336 24.18 10.91 17.90
CA LEU A 336 23.67 12.28 18.05
C LEU A 336 23.34 12.96 16.71
N GLN A 337 24.08 12.66 15.65
CA GLN A 337 23.85 13.25 14.34
C GLN A 337 22.61 12.64 13.68
N LEU A 338 22.40 11.32 13.82
CA LEU A 338 21.17 10.65 13.41
C LEU A 338 19.97 11.23 14.15
N LEU A 339 20.09 11.41 15.48
CA LEU A 339 19.04 12.03 16.31
C LEU A 339 18.66 13.41 15.78
N ALA A 340 19.63 14.28 15.50
CA ALA A 340 19.38 15.64 15.02
C ALA A 340 18.67 15.65 13.65
N TYR A 341 19.13 14.81 12.70
CA TYR A 341 18.52 14.71 11.40
C TYR A 341 17.12 14.11 11.43
N ALA A 342 16.92 13.03 12.19
CA ALA A 342 15.63 12.37 12.33
C ALA A 342 14.61 13.24 13.07
N HIS A 343 15.04 13.97 14.12
CA HIS A 343 14.20 14.90 14.87
C HIS A 343 13.61 16.00 13.97
N THR A 344 14.47 16.65 13.20
CA THR A 344 14.04 17.67 12.23
C THR A 344 13.22 17.04 11.11
N GLY A 345 13.66 15.87 10.61
CA GLY A 345 12.98 15.14 9.54
C GLY A 345 11.56 14.74 9.90
N LEU A 346 11.33 14.14 11.08
CA LEU A 346 10.00 13.77 11.53
C LEU A 346 9.07 14.99 11.61
N ARG A 347 9.53 16.06 12.23
CA ARG A 347 8.69 17.26 12.40
C ARG A 347 8.31 17.92 11.08
N LEU A 348 9.27 18.10 10.16
CA LEU A 348 9.01 18.74 8.87
C LEU A 348 8.24 17.85 7.90
N TYR A 349 8.60 16.56 7.82
CA TYR A 349 7.94 15.63 6.92
C TYR A 349 6.48 15.39 7.30
N PHE A 350 6.19 15.24 8.59
CA PHE A 350 4.83 14.97 9.08
C PHE A 350 3.87 16.16 8.98
N LEU A 351 4.35 17.39 8.70
CA LEU A 351 3.46 18.50 8.30
C LEU A 351 2.70 18.17 7.01
N GLY A 352 3.31 17.38 6.10
CA GLY A 352 2.64 16.93 4.88
C GLY A 352 1.43 16.03 5.13
N PHE A 353 1.40 15.34 6.27
CA PHE A 353 0.26 14.52 6.65
C PHE A 353 -1.01 15.33 6.91
N LEU A 354 -0.93 16.62 7.23
CA LEU A 354 -2.11 17.50 7.38
C LEU A 354 -2.91 17.68 6.08
N VAL A 355 -2.37 17.26 4.95
CA VAL A 355 -3.01 17.36 3.63
C VAL A 355 -3.11 16.00 2.94
N ALA A 356 -2.22 15.07 3.29
CA ALA A 356 -2.08 13.78 2.62
C ALA A 356 -3.35 12.92 2.68
N GLY A 357 -4.00 12.83 3.82
CA GLY A 357 -5.22 12.04 4.00
C GLY A 357 -6.41 12.65 3.26
N ILE A 358 -6.49 13.98 3.19
CA ILE A 358 -7.50 14.67 2.35
C ILE A 358 -7.33 14.24 0.90
N ASN A 359 -6.11 14.25 0.37
CA ASN A 359 -5.82 13.86 -1.00
C ASN A 359 -6.11 12.37 -1.24
N ILE A 360 -5.73 11.49 -0.29
CA ILE A 360 -6.02 10.04 -0.35
C ILE A 360 -7.52 9.80 -0.42
N VAL A 361 -8.29 10.45 0.44
CA VAL A 361 -9.75 10.33 0.47
C VAL A 361 -10.37 10.86 -0.82
N LEU A 362 -9.92 12.01 -1.35
CA LEU A 362 -10.44 12.56 -2.60
C LEU A 362 -10.13 11.65 -3.80
N VAL A 363 -8.94 11.10 -3.89
CA VAL A 363 -8.56 10.14 -4.94
C VAL A 363 -9.45 8.90 -4.89
N ALA A 364 -9.64 8.31 -3.70
CA ALA A 364 -10.51 7.16 -3.51
C ALA A 364 -11.98 7.49 -3.81
N TYR A 365 -12.44 8.67 -3.44
CA TYR A 365 -13.77 9.17 -3.76
C TYR A 365 -14.01 9.24 -5.28
N PHE A 366 -13.08 9.84 -6.04
CA PHE A 366 -13.23 9.91 -7.50
C PHE A 366 -13.24 8.54 -8.16
N SER A 367 -12.42 7.60 -7.67
CA SER A 367 -12.48 6.20 -8.10
C SER A 367 -13.85 5.57 -7.79
N ALA A 368 -14.41 5.83 -6.62
CA ALA A 368 -15.68 5.27 -6.17
C ALA A 368 -16.91 5.80 -6.92
N ILE A 369 -16.84 7.01 -7.49
CA ILE A 369 -17.93 7.64 -8.29
C ILE A 369 -17.69 7.52 -9.81
N ASP A 370 -16.91 6.56 -10.26
CA ASP A 370 -16.62 6.30 -11.68
C ASP A 370 -15.92 7.47 -12.43
N ARG A 371 -15.17 8.31 -11.70
CA ARG A 371 -14.39 9.43 -12.26
C ARG A 371 -12.90 9.09 -12.23
N ALA A 372 -12.45 8.25 -13.15
CA ALA A 372 -11.07 7.77 -13.18
C ALA A 372 -10.03 8.89 -13.43
N ARG A 373 -10.32 9.87 -14.29
CA ARG A 373 -9.36 10.92 -14.66
C ARG A 373 -8.83 11.72 -13.46
N PRO A 374 -9.67 12.36 -12.61
CA PRO A 374 -9.18 13.08 -11.43
C PRO A 374 -8.49 12.16 -10.41
N ALA A 375 -8.92 10.90 -10.28
CA ALA A 375 -8.26 9.94 -9.41
C ALA A 375 -6.83 9.63 -9.88
N VAL A 376 -6.64 9.39 -11.18
CA VAL A 376 -5.31 9.15 -11.78
C VAL A 376 -4.41 10.36 -11.64
N LEU A 377 -4.93 11.54 -12.02
CA LEU A 377 -4.15 12.78 -11.91
C LEU A 377 -3.71 13.04 -10.48
N GLY A 378 -4.61 12.90 -9.50
CA GLY A 378 -4.27 13.05 -8.08
C GLY A 378 -3.18 12.07 -7.65
N SER A 379 -3.29 10.78 -8.02
CA SER A 379 -2.30 9.76 -7.65
C SER A 379 -0.94 10.00 -8.29
N VAL A 380 -0.89 10.34 -9.60
CA VAL A 380 0.36 10.60 -10.32
C VAL A 380 1.02 11.89 -9.83
N MET A 381 0.22 12.94 -9.58
CA MET A 381 0.75 14.19 -9.05
C MET A 381 1.40 13.98 -7.70
N ARG A 382 0.67 13.41 -6.72
CA ARG A 382 1.20 13.24 -5.37
C ARG A 382 2.38 12.27 -5.29
N GLY A 383 2.33 11.18 -6.07
CA GLY A 383 3.29 10.09 -5.94
C GLY A 383 4.53 10.19 -6.82
N ILE A 384 4.47 10.97 -7.90
CA ILE A 384 5.57 11.03 -8.89
C ILE A 384 5.94 12.47 -9.23
N ILE A 385 5.02 13.23 -9.81
CA ILE A 385 5.36 14.51 -10.43
C ILE A 385 5.63 15.58 -9.38
N ALA A 386 4.68 15.86 -8.50
CA ALA A 386 4.81 16.94 -7.52
C ALA A 386 5.90 16.63 -6.49
N ILE A 387 6.00 15.35 -6.03
CA ILE A 387 7.02 14.99 -5.05
C ILE A 387 8.45 15.08 -5.64
N ALA A 388 8.65 14.62 -6.88
CA ALA A 388 9.94 14.73 -7.55
C ALA A 388 10.32 16.19 -7.77
N PHE A 389 9.38 17.03 -8.26
CA PHE A 389 9.58 18.44 -8.44
C PHE A 389 9.94 19.17 -7.15
N CYS A 390 9.13 18.97 -6.09
CA CYS A 390 9.37 19.59 -4.79
C CYS A 390 10.68 19.11 -4.16
N ALA A 391 10.99 17.81 -4.22
CA ALA A 391 12.21 17.26 -3.64
C ALA A 391 13.46 17.84 -4.31
N ILE A 392 13.48 17.92 -5.65
CA ILE A 392 14.61 18.51 -6.40
C ILE A 392 14.72 20.01 -6.12
N LEU A 393 13.63 20.76 -6.22
CA LEU A 393 13.63 22.20 -6.06
C LEU A 393 14.01 22.61 -4.62
N PHE A 394 13.32 22.03 -3.62
CA PHE A 394 13.52 22.41 -2.22
C PHE A 394 14.87 21.93 -1.69
N SER A 395 15.40 20.80 -2.18
CA SER A 395 16.76 20.36 -1.81
C SER A 395 17.85 21.37 -2.23
N GLN A 396 17.67 22.07 -3.36
CA GLN A 396 18.61 23.09 -3.82
C GLN A 396 18.54 24.37 -2.99
N ILE A 397 17.36 24.73 -2.46
CA ILE A 397 17.13 25.98 -1.73
C ILE A 397 17.41 25.81 -0.22
N LEU A 398 16.94 24.72 0.38
CA LEU A 398 16.93 24.49 1.81
C LEU A 398 17.77 23.27 2.25
N GLY A 399 18.49 22.63 1.33
CA GLY A 399 19.27 21.44 1.62
C GLY A 399 18.42 20.29 2.14
N LEU A 400 18.88 19.64 3.23
CA LEU A 400 18.17 18.49 3.83
C LEU A 400 16.77 18.85 4.33
N ASN A 401 16.58 20.04 4.90
CA ASN A 401 15.26 20.50 5.36
C ASN A 401 14.28 20.66 4.20
N GLY A 402 14.78 21.03 3.02
CA GLY A 402 13.98 21.09 1.80
C GLY A 402 13.44 19.73 1.37
N ILE A 403 14.24 18.66 1.53
CA ILE A 403 13.79 17.31 1.22
C ILE A 403 12.64 16.91 2.16
N TRP A 404 12.75 17.19 3.45
CA TRP A 404 11.67 16.90 4.41
C TRP A 404 10.38 17.69 4.09
N LEU A 405 10.50 18.96 3.71
CA LEU A 405 9.36 19.81 3.35
C LEU A 405 8.75 19.47 1.99
N SER A 406 9.46 18.76 1.14
CA SER A 406 8.96 18.42 -0.20
C SER A 406 7.70 17.58 -0.19
N PHE A 407 7.51 16.75 0.85
CA PHE A 407 6.28 15.99 1.02
C PHE A 407 5.09 16.92 1.25
N LEU A 408 5.20 17.91 2.14
CA LEU A 408 4.17 18.94 2.33
C LEU A 408 3.90 19.71 1.03
N GLY A 409 4.94 20.18 0.35
CA GLY A 409 4.81 20.91 -0.91
C GLY A 409 4.08 20.10 -1.99
N SER A 410 4.42 18.82 -2.12
CA SER A 410 3.77 17.92 -3.09
C SER A 410 2.30 17.68 -2.78
N GLU A 411 1.94 17.50 -1.52
CA GLU A 411 0.54 17.29 -1.11
C GLU A 411 -0.29 18.57 -1.32
N ILE A 412 0.27 19.75 -1.04
CA ILE A 412 -0.40 21.03 -1.32
C ILE A 412 -0.65 21.22 -2.83
N ILE A 413 0.37 20.99 -3.67
CA ILE A 413 0.21 21.08 -5.14
C ILE A 413 -0.87 20.10 -5.61
N THR A 414 -0.82 18.88 -5.14
CA THR A 414 -1.80 17.84 -5.49
C THR A 414 -3.21 18.25 -5.09
N PHE A 415 -3.38 18.80 -3.89
CA PHE A 415 -4.69 19.27 -3.41
C PHE A 415 -5.30 20.30 -4.36
N PHE A 416 -4.51 21.32 -4.77
CA PHE A 416 -5.00 22.33 -5.72
C PHE A 416 -5.31 21.73 -7.09
N VAL A 417 -4.50 20.81 -7.60
CA VAL A 417 -4.78 20.11 -8.85
C VAL A 417 -6.11 19.34 -8.76
N ILE A 418 -6.33 18.60 -7.69
CA ILE A 418 -7.59 17.85 -7.48
C ILE A 418 -8.80 18.79 -7.41
N LEU A 419 -8.67 19.96 -6.76
CA LEU A 419 -9.76 20.94 -6.67
C LEU A 419 -10.19 21.51 -8.01
N ILE A 420 -9.25 21.71 -8.94
CA ILE A 420 -9.55 22.15 -10.31
C ILE A 420 -10.50 21.15 -11.00
N PHE A 421 -10.20 19.86 -10.87
CA PHE A 421 -10.99 18.79 -11.49
C PHE A 421 -12.28 18.41 -10.75
N ARG A 422 -12.49 18.94 -9.52
CA ARG A 422 -13.75 18.75 -8.79
C ARG A 422 -14.90 19.49 -9.47
N LYS A 423 -14.62 20.64 -10.10
CA LYS A 423 -15.63 21.52 -10.73
C LYS A 423 -16.00 21.09 -12.17
N SER A 424 -15.17 20.30 -12.84
CA SER A 424 -15.43 19.71 -14.17
C SER A 424 -15.99 18.28 -14.02
#